data_d9ddffefc34032f59c34467c17830d7a
#
_entry.id   d9ddffefc34032f59c34467c17830d7a
#
_cell.length_a   1.000
_cell.length_b   1.000
_cell.length_c   1.000
_cell.angle_alpha   90.00
_cell.angle_beta   90.00
_cell.angle_gamma   90.00
#
_symmetry.space_group_name_H-M   'P 1'
#
loop_
_entity.id
_entity.type
_entity.pdbx_description
1 polymer ?
#
loop_
_entity_poly.entity_id
_entity_poly.type
_entity_poly.pdbx_seq_one_letter_code
_entity_poly.pdbx_strand_id
1 'polypeptide(L)'
;MKKMTRRTLSIVVASGAAVLTATIALAQVWQPLSGVLPSYLQPPLKPVSRVASQSALDNALNRAQGGEIIGLAPGNYSVQLKNRVFFKPVTLTSADPKKPAVISWIKLEDVSDLTFTRLELARTIRPGEKVEGTYVGTIWGGANITLDAVFVHGSLDNDASNDMTGLNFGRVNNLRVVNSEFTQLGRGAVFNGVDNVTVANNKVHAIRSDGFNFVQSQKVLVDGNHFSDSQRALKDHPDAIQFWTLKTSRPSTDIVIRNNQIIQGNGSGTQGIFMRDEGLNMPFERVLIENNLVVASNMANGIYLDNGIDVSIINNTVLSRVDGVNPVWIKLKNVKDPKVEGNIADIGGNKTVGGAKIDKSLLKGDRFNTVVAEDVVVPGIGFQIREPKQSRPETSTK
;
A
#
# COMPACT_ATOMS: atom_id res chain seq x y z
N MET A 1 27.07 34.57 -48.26
CA MET A 1 25.67 34.27 -47.98
C MET A 1 25.34 32.88 -48.51
N LYS A 2 25.36 31.84 -47.72
CA LYS A 2 24.75 30.53 -48.01
C LYS A 2 25.52 29.47 -47.23
N LYS A 3 24.95 29.01 -46.14
CA LYS A 3 25.27 27.74 -45.47
C LYS A 3 25.01 27.80 -43.96
N MET A 4 23.98 28.54 -43.55
CA MET A 4 23.63 28.59 -42.13
C MET A 4 22.21 28.01 -41.78
N THR A 5 21.50 27.54 -42.77
CA THR A 5 20.08 27.14 -42.58
C THR A 5 19.86 25.60 -42.35
N ARG A 6 20.86 24.75 -42.56
CA ARG A 6 20.68 23.32 -42.41
C ARG A 6 21.14 22.76 -41.06
N ARG A 7 22.02 23.47 -40.33
CA ARG A 7 22.49 22.99 -39.00
C ARG A 7 21.56 23.37 -37.85
N THR A 8 20.82 24.45 -37.96
CA THR A 8 19.87 24.89 -36.94
C THR A 8 18.57 24.04 -36.92
N LEU A 9 18.14 23.53 -38.07
CA LEU A 9 16.92 22.74 -38.14
C LEU A 9 17.11 21.32 -37.58
N SER A 10 18.31 20.78 -37.71
CA SER A 10 18.62 19.44 -37.16
C SER A 10 18.74 19.41 -35.64
N ILE A 11 19.16 20.50 -35.02
CA ILE A 11 19.30 20.60 -33.56
C ILE A 11 17.93 20.86 -32.91
N VAL A 12 17.04 21.60 -33.54
CA VAL A 12 15.69 21.87 -33.04
C VAL A 12 14.80 20.62 -33.16
N VAL A 13 14.98 19.81 -34.21
CA VAL A 13 14.22 18.55 -34.36
C VAL A 13 14.74 17.48 -33.37
N ALA A 14 16.04 17.43 -33.11
CA ALA A 14 16.60 16.52 -32.12
C ALA A 14 16.19 16.89 -30.67
N SER A 15 16.17 18.21 -30.35
CA SER A 15 15.71 18.67 -29.05
C SER A 15 14.18 18.51 -28.86
N GLY A 16 13.39 18.71 -29.92
CA GLY A 16 11.95 18.50 -29.88
C GLY A 16 11.56 17.03 -29.77
N ALA A 17 12.28 16.13 -30.43
CA ALA A 17 12.05 14.69 -30.31
C ALA A 17 12.50 14.15 -28.95
N ALA A 18 13.60 14.65 -28.39
CA ALA A 18 14.07 14.25 -27.06
C ALA A 18 13.12 14.75 -25.95
N VAL A 19 12.59 15.98 -26.08
CA VAL A 19 11.58 16.50 -25.14
C VAL A 19 10.23 15.76 -25.28
N LEU A 20 9.83 15.38 -26.49
CA LEU A 20 8.60 14.59 -26.70
C LEU A 20 8.75 13.16 -26.16
N THR A 21 9.90 12.53 -26.35
CA THR A 21 10.17 11.19 -25.78
C THR A 21 10.32 11.23 -24.27
N ALA A 22 10.94 12.27 -23.71
CA ALA A 22 11.01 12.45 -22.26
C ALA A 22 9.63 12.73 -21.64
N THR A 23 8.80 13.54 -22.29
CA THR A 23 7.43 13.82 -21.81
C THR A 23 6.52 12.58 -21.92
N ILE A 24 6.68 11.77 -22.97
CA ILE A 24 5.95 10.49 -23.10
C ILE A 24 6.47 9.45 -22.10
N ALA A 25 7.77 9.40 -21.85
CA ALA A 25 8.33 8.54 -20.82
C ALA A 25 7.89 8.97 -19.41
N LEU A 26 7.88 10.26 -19.11
CA LEU A 26 7.36 10.80 -17.85
C LEU A 26 5.87 10.54 -17.68
N ALA A 27 5.07 10.66 -18.73
CA ALA A 27 3.65 10.34 -18.71
C ALA A 27 3.40 8.83 -18.55
N GLN A 28 4.28 7.96 -19.03
CA GLN A 28 4.19 6.51 -18.84
C GLN A 28 4.68 6.05 -17.48
N VAL A 29 5.60 6.78 -16.85
CA VAL A 29 6.11 6.46 -15.50
C VAL A 29 5.15 7.00 -14.43
N TRP A 30 4.45 8.09 -14.73
CA TRP A 30 3.42 8.71 -13.87
C TRP A 30 1.99 8.33 -14.19
N GLN A 31 1.80 7.38 -15.02
CA GLN A 31 0.57 6.65 -14.83
C GLN A 31 0.75 5.91 -13.48
N PRO A 32 0.02 6.32 -12.43
CA PRO A 32 -0.20 5.42 -11.32
C PRO A 32 -0.56 4.13 -11.99
N LEU A 33 -0.21 2.97 -11.62
CA LEU A 33 -0.68 1.70 -12.20
C LEU A 33 -1.91 1.82 -13.18
N SER A 34 -2.14 2.95 -13.74
CA SER A 34 -3.30 3.55 -14.39
C SER A 34 -3.13 3.95 -15.83
N GLY A 35 -2.27 3.32 -16.55
CA GLY A 35 -2.65 2.92 -17.92
C GLY A 35 -3.68 1.80 -17.82
N VAL A 36 -3.80 1.24 -16.66
CA VAL A 36 -4.87 0.40 -16.19
C VAL A 36 -5.78 1.31 -15.38
N LEU A 37 -7.01 1.53 -15.83
CA LEU A 37 -8.11 2.00 -14.99
C LEU A 37 -7.88 1.44 -13.58
N PRO A 38 -8.04 2.24 -12.52
CA PRO A 38 -8.05 1.71 -11.17
C PRO A 38 -8.70 0.34 -11.25
N SER A 39 -8.05 -0.66 -10.71
CA SER A 39 -8.40 -2.05 -11.07
C SER A 39 -9.87 -2.39 -10.77
N TYR A 40 -10.55 -1.59 -9.93
CA TYR A 40 -12.01 -1.64 -9.73
C TYR A 40 -12.81 -1.10 -10.94
N LEU A 41 -12.19 -0.36 -11.85
CA LEU A 41 -12.80 0.12 -13.11
C LEU A 41 -12.47 -0.77 -14.33
N GLN A 42 -11.72 -1.84 -14.18
CA GLN A 42 -11.48 -2.80 -15.26
C GLN A 42 -12.79 -3.51 -15.65
N PRO A 43 -12.91 -4.00 -16.90
CA PRO A 43 -14.08 -4.77 -17.31
C PRO A 43 -14.42 -5.85 -16.30
N PRO A 44 -15.66 -5.99 -15.86
CA PRO A 44 -16.04 -7.00 -14.87
C PRO A 44 -15.71 -8.39 -15.39
N LEU A 45 -15.37 -9.28 -14.47
CA LEU A 45 -15.46 -10.71 -14.76
C LEU A 45 -16.91 -10.99 -15.20
N LYS A 46 -17.10 -11.83 -16.23
CA LYS A 46 -18.46 -12.20 -16.62
C LYS A 46 -19.12 -12.95 -15.45
N PRO A 47 -20.04 -12.32 -14.70
CA PRO A 47 -20.65 -12.99 -13.57
C PRO A 47 -21.55 -14.12 -14.04
N VAL A 48 -21.47 -15.24 -13.37
CA VAL A 48 -22.39 -16.38 -13.63
C VAL A 48 -23.77 -16.10 -13.05
N SER A 49 -23.83 -15.33 -11.95
CA SER A 49 -25.08 -14.87 -11.38
C SER A 49 -25.03 -13.37 -11.07
N ARG A 50 -26.12 -12.66 -11.37
CA ARG A 50 -26.28 -11.24 -11.04
C ARG A 50 -27.31 -11.08 -9.94
N VAL A 51 -26.97 -10.37 -8.89
CA VAL A 51 -27.85 -10.05 -7.78
C VAL A 51 -28.07 -8.53 -7.67
N ALA A 52 -29.28 -8.13 -7.29
CA ALA A 52 -29.68 -6.73 -7.24
C ALA A 52 -30.34 -6.35 -5.90
N SER A 53 -30.26 -7.22 -4.90
CA SER A 53 -30.76 -6.95 -3.55
C SER A 53 -29.96 -7.71 -2.51
N GLN A 54 -30.03 -7.26 -1.24
CA GLN A 54 -29.39 -7.96 -0.12
C GLN A 54 -29.87 -9.41 -0.02
N SER A 55 -31.18 -9.64 -0.09
CA SER A 55 -31.74 -11.00 0.00
C SER A 55 -31.26 -11.89 -1.15
N ALA A 56 -31.09 -11.35 -2.35
CA ALA A 56 -30.55 -12.11 -3.48
C ALA A 56 -29.07 -12.47 -3.26
N LEU A 57 -28.27 -11.56 -2.65
CA LEU A 57 -26.90 -11.82 -2.27
C LEU A 57 -26.81 -12.91 -1.20
N ASP A 58 -27.59 -12.79 -0.13
CA ASP A 58 -27.61 -13.77 0.96
C ASP A 58 -27.98 -15.17 0.43
N ASN A 59 -29.00 -15.25 -0.43
CA ASN A 59 -29.39 -16.49 -1.06
C ASN A 59 -28.31 -17.07 -1.99
N ALA A 60 -27.61 -16.20 -2.74
CA ALA A 60 -26.53 -16.63 -3.61
C ALA A 60 -25.35 -17.19 -2.81
N LEU A 61 -24.92 -16.49 -1.74
CA LEU A 61 -23.84 -16.93 -0.85
C LEU A 61 -24.20 -18.21 -0.10
N ASN A 62 -25.46 -18.36 0.37
CA ASN A 62 -25.92 -19.56 1.07
C ASN A 62 -25.91 -20.81 0.17
N ARG A 63 -26.18 -20.65 -1.13
CA ARG A 63 -26.20 -21.73 -2.12
C ARG A 63 -24.85 -22.02 -2.75
N ALA A 64 -23.93 -21.07 -2.72
CA ALA A 64 -22.62 -21.20 -3.33
C ALA A 64 -21.87 -22.40 -2.77
N GLN A 65 -21.26 -23.18 -3.65
CA GLN A 65 -20.41 -24.31 -3.26
C GLN A 65 -18.94 -24.01 -3.48
N GLY A 66 -18.61 -23.16 -4.45
CA GLY A 66 -17.27 -22.72 -4.80
C GLY A 66 -17.03 -22.62 -6.29
N GLY A 67 -16.33 -21.55 -6.67
CA GLY A 67 -16.04 -21.19 -8.06
C GLY A 67 -17.07 -20.25 -8.69
N GLU A 68 -18.15 -19.92 -7.99
CA GLU A 68 -19.15 -18.98 -8.49
C GLU A 68 -18.60 -17.55 -8.54
N ILE A 69 -19.01 -16.81 -9.58
CA ILE A 69 -18.79 -15.37 -9.71
C ILE A 69 -20.13 -14.67 -9.57
N ILE A 70 -20.33 -13.97 -8.46
CA ILE A 70 -21.56 -13.26 -8.11
C ILE A 70 -21.35 -11.78 -8.42
N GLY A 71 -22.07 -11.29 -9.44
CA GLY A 71 -22.05 -9.90 -9.85
C GLY A 71 -23.10 -9.07 -9.12
N LEU A 72 -22.64 -8.11 -8.32
CA LEU A 72 -23.52 -7.20 -7.59
C LEU A 72 -23.93 -6.04 -8.49
N ALA A 73 -25.24 -5.84 -8.67
CA ALA A 73 -25.75 -4.63 -9.31
C ALA A 73 -25.39 -3.39 -8.47
N PRO A 74 -25.34 -2.18 -9.06
CA PRO A 74 -25.14 -0.95 -8.29
C PRO A 74 -26.13 -0.88 -7.11
N GLY A 75 -25.61 -0.64 -5.92
CA GLY A 75 -26.40 -0.62 -4.68
C GLY A 75 -25.53 -0.88 -3.45
N ASN A 76 -26.13 -0.82 -2.28
CA ASN A 76 -25.47 -1.06 -1.01
C ASN A 76 -25.79 -2.47 -0.50
N TYR A 77 -24.73 -3.16 -0.08
CA TYR A 77 -24.79 -4.53 0.42
C TYR A 77 -24.03 -4.67 1.73
N SER A 78 -24.31 -5.75 2.46
CA SER A 78 -23.47 -6.24 3.55
C SER A 78 -23.11 -7.71 3.30
N VAL A 79 -21.93 -8.12 3.76
CA VAL A 79 -21.50 -9.52 3.68
C VAL A 79 -21.18 -9.99 5.09
N GLN A 80 -22.04 -10.85 5.62
CA GLN A 80 -21.88 -11.43 6.94
C GLN A 80 -21.92 -12.95 6.83
N LEU A 81 -20.79 -13.60 7.07
CA LEU A 81 -20.68 -15.05 7.00
C LEU A 81 -19.93 -15.57 8.23
N LYS A 82 -20.32 -16.77 8.66
CA LYS A 82 -19.69 -17.47 9.77
C LYS A 82 -19.56 -18.96 9.49
N ASN A 83 -18.39 -19.54 9.85
CA ASN A 83 -18.12 -20.97 9.71
C ASN A 83 -18.42 -21.48 8.29
N ARG A 84 -17.91 -20.76 7.27
CA ARG A 84 -18.19 -21.07 5.87
C ARG A 84 -16.90 -21.35 5.10
N VAL A 85 -16.80 -22.53 4.52
CA VAL A 85 -15.69 -22.94 3.65
C VAL A 85 -16.28 -23.28 2.27
N PHE A 86 -15.72 -22.67 1.23
CA PHE A 86 -16.08 -23.01 -0.16
C PHE A 86 -15.03 -23.96 -0.74
N PHE A 87 -15.42 -24.85 -1.67
CA PHE A 87 -14.48 -25.78 -2.29
C PHE A 87 -13.46 -25.12 -3.24
N LYS A 88 -13.82 -23.95 -3.75
CA LYS A 88 -13.00 -23.04 -4.58
C LYS A 88 -13.43 -21.63 -4.26
N PRO A 89 -12.58 -20.63 -4.53
CA PRO A 89 -12.94 -19.25 -4.25
C PRO A 89 -14.26 -18.83 -4.89
N VAL A 90 -15.20 -18.39 -4.08
CA VAL A 90 -16.37 -17.64 -4.52
C VAL A 90 -15.96 -16.18 -4.70
N THR A 91 -16.30 -15.59 -5.83
CA THR A 91 -15.93 -14.24 -6.16
C THR A 91 -17.12 -13.30 -6.14
N LEU A 92 -17.05 -12.26 -5.31
CA LEU A 92 -17.97 -11.12 -5.33
C LEU A 92 -17.36 -10.00 -6.16
N THR A 93 -18.10 -9.48 -7.14
CA THR A 93 -17.62 -8.42 -8.03
C THR A 93 -18.76 -7.46 -8.40
N SER A 94 -18.46 -6.23 -8.80
CA SER A 94 -19.46 -5.32 -9.36
C SER A 94 -19.90 -5.80 -10.74
N ALA A 95 -21.19 -5.77 -10.99
CA ALA A 95 -21.77 -6.09 -12.29
C ALA A 95 -21.66 -4.94 -13.28
N ASP A 96 -21.48 -3.72 -12.80
CA ASP A 96 -21.27 -2.50 -13.60
C ASP A 96 -19.97 -1.80 -13.16
N PRO A 97 -18.92 -1.78 -13.99
CA PRO A 97 -17.67 -1.14 -13.65
C PRO A 97 -17.75 0.39 -13.54
N LYS A 98 -18.77 1.02 -14.15
CA LYS A 98 -18.97 2.47 -14.07
C LYS A 98 -19.75 2.91 -12.84
N LYS A 99 -20.41 1.99 -12.18
CA LYS A 99 -21.15 2.19 -10.94
C LYS A 99 -20.89 1.01 -10.01
N PRO A 100 -19.75 0.99 -9.31
CA PRO A 100 -19.39 -0.10 -8.41
C PRO A 100 -20.49 -0.34 -7.36
N ALA A 101 -20.67 -1.60 -7.02
CA ALA A 101 -21.49 -1.96 -5.87
C ALA A 101 -20.71 -1.65 -4.58
N VAL A 102 -21.41 -1.13 -3.59
CA VAL A 102 -20.86 -0.75 -2.30
C VAL A 102 -21.11 -1.86 -1.29
N ILE A 103 -20.06 -2.35 -0.64
CA ILE A 103 -20.19 -3.19 0.55
C ILE A 103 -20.03 -2.28 1.77
N SER A 104 -21.14 -1.98 2.43
CA SER A 104 -21.15 -1.07 3.59
C SER A 104 -20.79 -1.76 4.92
N TRP A 105 -20.72 -3.08 4.93
CA TRP A 105 -20.30 -3.85 6.09
C TRP A 105 -19.80 -5.24 5.70
N ILE A 106 -18.59 -5.57 6.16
CA ILE A 106 -18.04 -6.92 6.06
C ILE A 106 -17.85 -7.45 7.48
N LYS A 107 -18.41 -8.62 7.75
CA LYS A 107 -18.14 -9.38 8.96
C LYS A 107 -17.99 -10.86 8.62
N LEU A 108 -16.75 -11.32 8.57
CA LEU A 108 -16.44 -12.73 8.34
C LEU A 108 -15.83 -13.34 9.59
N GLU A 109 -16.36 -14.48 10.00
CA GLU A 109 -15.84 -15.28 11.11
C GLU A 109 -15.62 -16.73 10.63
N ASP A 110 -14.35 -17.18 10.60
CA ASP A 110 -13.97 -18.52 10.14
C ASP A 110 -14.50 -18.84 8.72
N VAL A 111 -14.22 -17.94 7.77
CA VAL A 111 -14.63 -18.07 6.37
C VAL A 111 -13.41 -18.33 5.50
N SER A 112 -13.52 -19.25 4.56
CA SER A 112 -12.44 -19.57 3.64
C SER A 112 -12.87 -19.56 2.17
N ASP A 113 -11.89 -19.25 1.29
CA ASP A 113 -12.05 -19.27 -0.16
C ASP A 113 -13.09 -18.24 -0.67
N LEU A 114 -12.87 -16.97 -0.29
CA LEU A 114 -13.70 -15.84 -0.71
C LEU A 114 -12.85 -14.71 -1.30
N THR A 115 -13.27 -14.22 -2.45
CA THR A 115 -12.63 -13.11 -3.15
C THR A 115 -13.59 -11.92 -3.30
N PHE A 116 -13.13 -10.75 -2.90
CA PHE A 116 -13.77 -9.46 -3.19
C PHE A 116 -12.96 -8.78 -4.29
N THR A 117 -13.59 -8.41 -5.38
CA THR A 117 -12.87 -7.71 -6.45
C THR A 117 -13.73 -6.65 -7.11
N ARG A 118 -13.12 -5.49 -7.44
CA ARG A 118 -13.79 -4.38 -8.13
C ARG A 118 -15.05 -3.90 -7.42
N LEU A 119 -14.97 -3.80 -6.13
CA LEU A 119 -16.03 -3.35 -5.22
C LEU A 119 -15.57 -2.11 -4.47
N GLU A 120 -16.52 -1.30 -4.09
CA GLU A 120 -16.33 -0.24 -3.11
C GLU A 120 -16.65 -0.80 -1.72
N LEU A 121 -15.70 -0.67 -0.79
CA LEU A 121 -15.84 -1.07 0.61
C LEU A 121 -15.88 0.22 1.43
N ALA A 122 -17.09 0.67 1.76
CA ALA A 122 -17.27 2.02 2.29
C ALA A 122 -18.29 2.07 3.41
N ARG A 123 -17.92 2.81 4.45
CA ARG A 123 -18.80 3.03 5.59
C ARG A 123 -18.51 4.39 6.22
N THR A 124 -19.52 5.02 6.77
CA THR A 124 -19.39 6.20 7.62
C THR A 124 -19.72 5.86 9.07
N ILE A 125 -19.18 6.64 10.02
CA ILE A 125 -19.53 6.55 11.44
C ILE A 125 -21.01 6.87 11.61
N ARG A 126 -21.72 6.00 12.30
CA ARG A 126 -23.13 6.21 12.65
C ARG A 126 -23.24 7.05 13.92
N PRO A 127 -24.35 7.77 14.10
CA PRO A 127 -24.61 8.48 15.35
C PRO A 127 -24.48 7.55 16.58
N GLY A 128 -23.63 7.93 17.53
CA GLY A 128 -23.35 7.16 18.74
C GLY A 128 -22.21 6.12 18.62
N GLU A 129 -21.69 5.86 17.44
CA GLU A 129 -20.46 5.05 17.28
C GLU A 129 -19.22 5.87 17.62
N LYS A 130 -18.24 5.23 18.24
CA LYS A 130 -16.92 5.82 18.46
C LYS A 130 -16.04 5.58 17.24
N VAL A 131 -15.21 6.56 16.88
CA VAL A 131 -14.22 6.42 15.81
C VAL A 131 -13.25 5.27 16.10
N GLU A 132 -12.72 5.27 17.33
CA GLU A 132 -11.85 4.20 17.80
C GLU A 132 -12.63 2.88 17.96
N GLY A 133 -12.09 1.82 17.34
CA GLY A 133 -12.70 0.49 17.38
C GLY A 133 -13.82 0.27 16.37
N THR A 134 -14.10 1.25 15.51
CA THR A 134 -15.00 1.10 14.37
C THR A 134 -14.19 0.81 13.10
N TYR A 135 -14.72 -0.10 12.27
CA TYR A 135 -14.07 -0.61 11.05
C TYR A 135 -15.04 -0.58 9.88
N VAL A 136 -14.52 -0.40 8.66
CA VAL A 136 -15.28 -0.65 7.44
C VAL A 136 -15.63 -2.14 7.34
N GLY A 137 -14.71 -3.02 7.73
CA GLY A 137 -14.95 -4.45 7.78
C GLY A 137 -14.02 -5.20 8.72
N THR A 138 -14.50 -6.35 9.20
CA THR A 138 -13.73 -7.29 10.03
C THR A 138 -13.75 -8.67 9.40
N ILE A 139 -12.57 -9.29 9.32
CA ILE A 139 -12.37 -10.65 8.80
C ILE A 139 -11.49 -11.40 9.81
N TRP A 140 -12.11 -12.37 10.49
CA TRP A 140 -11.48 -13.04 11.62
C TRP A 140 -11.50 -14.56 11.46
N GLY A 141 -10.35 -15.20 11.46
CA GLY A 141 -10.21 -16.64 11.18
C GLY A 141 -10.40 -16.99 9.71
N GLY A 142 -10.30 -18.27 9.39
CA GLY A 142 -10.41 -18.80 8.05
C GLY A 142 -9.13 -18.65 7.19
N ALA A 143 -9.28 -18.88 5.91
CA ALA A 143 -8.14 -18.89 4.98
C ALA A 143 -8.52 -18.51 3.54
N ASN A 144 -7.49 -18.24 2.70
CA ASN A 144 -7.67 -18.00 1.27
C ASN A 144 -8.62 -16.82 0.99
N ILE A 145 -8.42 -15.71 1.68
CA ILE A 145 -9.19 -14.48 1.47
C ILE A 145 -8.41 -13.57 0.54
N THR A 146 -9.07 -13.07 -0.48
CA THR A 146 -8.48 -12.13 -1.44
C THR A 146 -9.32 -10.87 -1.55
N LEU A 147 -8.68 -9.72 -1.39
CA LEU A 147 -9.18 -8.42 -1.79
C LEU A 147 -8.31 -7.95 -2.95
N ASP A 148 -8.90 -7.85 -4.13
CA ASP A 148 -8.18 -7.44 -5.34
C ASP A 148 -8.95 -6.33 -6.02
N ALA A 149 -8.29 -5.19 -6.22
CA ALA A 149 -8.94 -4.13 -6.95
C ALA A 149 -10.17 -3.54 -6.23
N VAL A 150 -10.11 -3.42 -4.92
CA VAL A 150 -11.17 -2.80 -4.13
C VAL A 150 -10.82 -1.35 -3.79
N PHE A 151 -11.85 -0.52 -3.63
CA PHE A 151 -11.73 0.84 -3.13
C PHE A 151 -12.25 0.89 -1.69
N VAL A 152 -11.36 1.11 -0.72
CA VAL A 152 -11.68 1.11 0.71
C VAL A 152 -11.61 2.53 1.24
N HIS A 153 -12.70 3.03 1.80
CA HIS A 153 -12.73 4.40 2.31
C HIS A 153 -13.74 4.63 3.45
N GLY A 154 -13.56 5.75 4.14
CA GLY A 154 -14.48 6.27 5.14
C GLY A 154 -15.48 7.27 4.55
N SER A 155 -15.56 8.45 5.16
CA SER A 155 -16.55 9.49 4.83
C SER A 155 -16.32 10.24 3.52
N LEU A 156 -15.09 10.33 3.04
CA LEU A 156 -14.65 11.14 1.89
C LEU A 156 -14.95 12.65 2.03
N ASP A 157 -14.95 13.16 3.27
CA ASP A 157 -15.24 14.56 3.59
C ASP A 157 -13.99 15.39 3.92
N ASN A 158 -12.81 14.76 3.87
CA ASN A 158 -11.52 15.33 4.26
C ASN A 158 -11.43 15.76 5.74
N ASP A 159 -12.27 15.21 6.60
CA ASP A 159 -12.20 15.38 8.05
C ASP A 159 -11.57 14.17 8.74
N ALA A 160 -10.27 14.23 8.98
CA ALA A 160 -9.55 13.13 9.64
C ALA A 160 -10.06 12.82 11.08
N SER A 161 -10.84 13.70 11.71
CA SER A 161 -11.34 13.48 13.06
C SER A 161 -12.40 12.38 13.16
N ASN A 162 -13.11 12.11 12.07
CA ASN A 162 -14.16 11.08 11.99
C ASN A 162 -13.73 9.81 11.25
N ASP A 163 -12.45 9.72 10.86
CA ASP A 163 -11.93 8.58 10.11
C ASP A 163 -11.78 7.33 10.97
N MET A 164 -12.56 6.31 10.64
CA MET A 164 -12.46 4.97 11.25
C MET A 164 -11.35 4.13 10.61
N THR A 165 -11.02 3.00 11.22
CA THR A 165 -10.13 2.02 10.59
C THR A 165 -10.81 1.34 9.39
N GLY A 166 -10.08 1.16 8.28
CA GLY A 166 -10.58 0.47 7.11
C GLY A 166 -10.89 -1.01 7.40
N LEU A 167 -9.90 -1.86 7.30
CA LEU A 167 -10.12 -3.30 7.46
C LEU A 167 -9.33 -3.85 8.66
N ASN A 168 -9.94 -4.80 9.37
CA ASN A 168 -9.31 -5.53 10.45
C ASN A 168 -9.30 -7.03 10.16
N PHE A 169 -8.10 -7.57 9.94
CA PHE A 169 -7.86 -8.98 9.71
C PHE A 169 -7.28 -9.61 10.99
N GLY A 170 -7.88 -10.68 11.45
CA GLY A 170 -7.39 -11.42 12.61
C GLY A 170 -7.30 -12.92 12.34
N ARG A 171 -6.15 -13.54 12.59
CA ARG A 171 -5.94 -15.00 12.49
C ARG A 171 -6.35 -15.61 11.14
N VAL A 172 -6.19 -14.86 10.05
CA VAL A 172 -6.44 -15.34 8.69
C VAL A 172 -5.16 -15.96 8.13
N ASN A 173 -5.27 -17.09 7.46
CA ASN A 173 -4.17 -17.72 6.74
C ASN A 173 -4.34 -17.51 5.24
N ASN A 174 -3.23 -17.28 4.51
CA ASN A 174 -3.24 -17.01 3.08
C ASN A 174 -4.17 -15.85 2.69
N LEU A 175 -3.78 -14.65 3.12
CA LEU A 175 -4.48 -13.40 2.88
C LEU A 175 -3.79 -12.60 1.77
N ARG A 176 -4.56 -12.11 0.83
CA ARG A 176 -4.08 -11.22 -0.23
C ARG A 176 -4.88 -9.92 -0.26
N VAL A 177 -4.18 -8.80 -0.16
CA VAL A 177 -4.75 -7.45 -0.32
C VAL A 177 -3.93 -6.76 -1.41
N VAL A 178 -4.46 -6.73 -2.61
CA VAL A 178 -3.66 -6.33 -3.77
C VAL A 178 -4.39 -5.35 -4.69
N ASN A 179 -3.63 -4.52 -5.42
CA ASN A 179 -4.13 -3.62 -6.46
C ASN A 179 -5.27 -2.71 -5.99
N SER A 180 -5.33 -2.38 -4.72
CA SER A 180 -6.47 -1.73 -4.07
C SER A 180 -6.11 -0.32 -3.64
N GLU A 181 -7.13 0.51 -3.41
CA GLU A 181 -6.95 1.88 -2.94
C GLU A 181 -7.59 2.05 -1.57
N PHE A 182 -6.86 2.70 -0.66
CA PHE A 182 -7.29 3.01 0.71
C PHE A 182 -7.16 4.51 0.94
N THR A 183 -8.24 5.16 1.35
CA THR A 183 -8.22 6.62 1.57
C THR A 183 -9.20 7.08 2.64
N GLN A 184 -8.88 8.20 3.28
CA GLN A 184 -9.69 8.84 4.33
C GLN A 184 -10.16 7.83 5.38
N LEU A 185 -9.17 7.23 6.02
CA LEU A 185 -9.33 6.21 7.06
C LEU A 185 -8.42 6.54 8.24
N GLY A 186 -8.81 6.13 9.42
CA GLY A 186 -7.99 6.24 10.62
C GLY A 186 -6.74 5.37 10.51
N ARG A 187 -6.90 4.13 10.08
CA ARG A 187 -5.87 3.22 9.59
C ARG A 187 -6.36 2.55 8.31
N GLY A 188 -5.45 2.32 7.37
CA GLY A 188 -5.83 1.60 6.14
C GLY A 188 -6.26 0.18 6.45
N ALA A 189 -5.41 -0.62 7.05
CA ALA A 189 -5.73 -1.97 7.51
C ALA A 189 -4.88 -2.41 8.71
N VAL A 190 -5.45 -3.29 9.54
CA VAL A 190 -4.76 -3.96 10.66
C VAL A 190 -4.73 -5.46 10.40
N PHE A 191 -3.54 -6.06 10.54
CA PHE A 191 -3.26 -7.48 10.35
C PHE A 191 -2.78 -8.07 11.66
N ASN A 192 -3.64 -8.80 12.37
CA ASN A 192 -3.35 -9.34 13.70
C ASN A 192 -3.32 -10.87 13.69
N GLY A 193 -2.16 -11.44 13.92
CA GLY A 193 -2.00 -12.89 13.96
C GLY A 193 -2.25 -13.57 12.62
N VAL A 194 -2.01 -12.86 11.51
CA VAL A 194 -2.19 -13.39 10.15
C VAL A 194 -0.94 -14.13 9.69
N ASP A 195 -1.13 -15.14 8.86
CA ASP A 195 -0.03 -15.95 8.31
C ASP A 195 -0.13 -16.03 6.79
N ASN A 196 1.04 -16.03 6.10
CA ASN A 196 1.13 -16.07 4.66
C ASN A 196 0.34 -14.93 4.00
N VAL A 197 0.83 -13.71 4.20
CA VAL A 197 0.15 -12.49 3.80
C VAL A 197 0.87 -11.80 2.67
N THR A 198 0.13 -11.41 1.64
CA THR A 198 0.62 -10.54 0.57
C THR A 198 -0.19 -9.24 0.55
N VAL A 199 0.49 -8.12 0.75
CA VAL A 199 -0.07 -6.77 0.61
C VAL A 199 0.71 -6.06 -0.47
N ALA A 200 0.16 -5.97 -1.68
CA ALA A 200 0.96 -5.53 -2.82
C ALA A 200 0.23 -4.61 -3.80
N ASN A 201 0.98 -3.67 -4.37
CA ASN A 201 0.51 -2.74 -5.40
C ASN A 201 -0.72 -1.94 -4.97
N ASN A 202 -0.85 -1.62 -3.70
CA ASN A 202 -1.94 -0.79 -3.20
C ASN A 202 -1.54 0.69 -3.20
N LYS A 203 -2.52 1.56 -3.38
CA LYS A 203 -2.42 3.00 -3.16
C LYS A 203 -3.07 3.34 -1.82
N VAL A 204 -2.31 3.98 -0.94
CA VAL A 204 -2.73 4.30 0.43
C VAL A 204 -2.48 5.78 0.66
N HIS A 205 -3.52 6.57 0.81
CA HIS A 205 -3.37 8.01 0.93
C HIS A 205 -4.44 8.65 1.80
N ALA A 206 -4.18 9.87 2.26
CA ALA A 206 -5.06 10.59 3.16
C ALA A 206 -5.45 9.76 4.39
N ILE A 207 -4.49 9.01 4.94
CA ILE A 207 -4.68 8.20 6.14
C ILE A 207 -4.29 9.03 7.37
N ARG A 208 -5.11 8.96 8.40
CA ARG A 208 -4.93 9.75 9.62
C ARG A 208 -3.77 9.24 10.49
N SER A 209 -3.69 7.93 10.68
CA SER A 209 -2.68 7.26 11.52
C SER A 209 -1.86 6.29 10.65
N ASP A 210 -1.96 4.98 10.85
CA ASP A 210 -1.08 4.05 10.16
C ASP A 210 -1.67 3.59 8.82
N GLY A 211 -0.85 3.47 7.79
CA GLY A 211 -1.25 2.90 6.52
C GLY A 211 -1.61 1.42 6.69
N PHE A 212 -0.62 0.59 6.92
CA PHE A 212 -0.78 -0.83 7.20
C PHE A 212 -0.07 -1.22 8.50
N ASN A 213 -0.81 -1.86 9.41
CA ASN A 213 -0.36 -2.19 10.75
C ASN A 213 -0.36 -3.71 10.96
N PHE A 214 0.79 -4.28 11.29
CA PHE A 214 0.99 -5.72 11.47
C PHE A 214 1.35 -6.06 12.92
N VAL A 215 0.66 -7.05 13.47
CA VAL A 215 0.83 -7.52 14.83
C VAL A 215 0.96 -9.04 14.85
N GLN A 216 1.99 -9.61 15.45
CA GLN A 216 2.23 -11.06 15.55
C GLN A 216 1.97 -11.84 14.25
N SER A 217 2.36 -11.26 13.11
CA SER A 217 2.12 -11.79 11.77
C SER A 217 3.34 -12.52 11.22
N GLN A 218 3.15 -13.57 10.45
CA GLN A 218 4.24 -14.39 9.91
C GLN A 218 4.13 -14.58 8.40
N LYS A 219 5.26 -14.73 7.71
CA LYS A 219 5.36 -14.86 6.25
C LYS A 219 4.65 -13.70 5.55
N VAL A 220 5.11 -12.48 5.84
CA VAL A 220 4.50 -11.24 5.37
C VAL A 220 5.30 -10.67 4.20
N LEU A 221 4.63 -10.43 3.08
CA LEU A 221 5.15 -9.69 1.94
C LEU A 221 4.40 -8.37 1.77
N VAL A 222 5.12 -7.24 1.87
CA VAL A 222 4.61 -5.90 1.58
C VAL A 222 5.40 -5.36 0.37
N ASP A 223 4.82 -5.38 -0.83
CA ASP A 223 5.55 -5.20 -2.09
C ASP A 223 4.88 -4.18 -3.02
N GLY A 224 5.61 -3.15 -3.42
CA GLY A 224 5.18 -2.23 -4.48
C GLY A 224 3.99 -1.33 -4.11
N ASN A 225 3.75 -1.09 -2.83
CA ASN A 225 2.67 -0.18 -2.42
C ASN A 225 3.14 1.29 -2.49
N HIS A 226 2.19 2.18 -2.72
CA HIS A 226 2.40 3.62 -2.72
C HIS A 226 1.63 4.29 -1.59
N PHE A 227 2.35 5.00 -0.70
CA PHE A 227 1.79 5.75 0.43
C PHE A 227 2.03 7.24 0.22
N SER A 228 1.00 8.06 0.40
CA SER A 228 1.11 9.52 0.27
C SER A 228 0.09 10.28 1.11
N ASP A 229 0.30 11.59 1.21
CA ASP A 229 -0.68 12.58 1.65
C ASP A 229 -1.37 12.26 2.99
N SER A 230 -0.62 11.80 4.00
CA SER A 230 -1.15 11.51 5.33
C SER A 230 -1.86 12.72 5.94
N GLN A 231 -2.98 12.52 6.60
CA GLN A 231 -3.81 13.55 7.22
C GLN A 231 -3.88 13.35 8.75
N ARG A 232 -2.74 13.47 9.43
CA ARG A 232 -2.68 13.18 10.86
C ARG A 232 -3.55 14.15 11.68
N ALA A 233 -4.28 13.59 12.64
CA ALA A 233 -4.88 14.39 13.70
C ALA A 233 -3.83 14.84 14.75
N LEU A 234 -4.18 15.79 15.59
CA LEU A 234 -3.32 16.25 16.67
C LEU A 234 -2.93 15.06 17.57
N LYS A 235 -1.63 14.85 17.80
CA LYS A 235 -1.02 13.77 18.59
C LYS A 235 -0.87 12.42 17.84
N ASP A 236 -1.40 12.24 16.67
CA ASP A 236 -1.11 11.02 15.88
C ASP A 236 0.32 11.06 15.32
N HIS A 237 0.91 9.89 15.13
CA HIS A 237 2.21 9.71 14.49
C HIS A 237 2.06 8.65 13.40
N PRO A 238 1.62 9.06 12.21
CA PRO A 238 1.32 8.10 11.15
C PRO A 238 2.59 7.35 10.72
N ASP A 239 2.45 6.02 10.60
CA ASP A 239 3.42 5.12 10.04
C ASP A 239 2.88 4.56 8.72
N ALA A 240 3.61 4.67 7.61
CA ALA A 240 3.14 4.09 6.37
C ALA A 240 3.01 2.57 6.50
N ILE A 241 4.02 1.92 7.09
CA ILE A 241 4.04 0.49 7.41
C ILE A 241 4.52 0.32 8.85
N GLN A 242 3.66 -0.23 9.71
CA GLN A 242 3.97 -0.43 11.12
C GLN A 242 3.95 -1.92 11.49
N PHE A 243 4.95 -2.34 12.27
CA PHE A 243 4.97 -3.62 12.98
C PHE A 243 5.19 -3.38 14.48
N TRP A 244 4.40 -4.01 15.34
CA TRP A 244 4.57 -3.91 16.78
C TRP A 244 4.19 -5.19 17.51
N THR A 245 4.68 -5.35 18.77
CA THR A 245 4.58 -6.61 19.52
C THR A 245 4.08 -6.42 20.95
N LEU A 246 3.45 -5.29 21.30
CA LEU A 246 2.95 -5.09 22.66
C LEU A 246 1.84 -6.08 23.00
N LYS A 247 2.03 -6.85 24.08
CA LYS A 247 1.07 -7.88 24.54
C LYS A 247 0.76 -8.95 23.49
N THR A 248 1.73 -9.27 22.65
CA THR A 248 1.62 -10.35 21.67
C THR A 248 2.02 -11.69 22.28
N SER A 249 1.53 -12.77 21.71
CA SER A 249 1.82 -14.15 22.17
C SER A 249 2.87 -14.86 21.33
N ARG A 250 3.23 -14.27 20.16
CA ARG A 250 4.25 -14.78 19.26
C ARG A 250 4.97 -13.65 18.51
N PRO A 251 6.23 -13.86 18.08
CA PRO A 251 6.93 -12.87 17.25
C PRO A 251 6.33 -12.76 15.85
N SER A 252 6.63 -11.65 15.20
CA SER A 252 6.42 -11.51 13.75
C SER A 252 7.68 -11.95 13.02
N THR A 253 7.55 -12.85 12.04
CA THR A 253 8.69 -13.50 11.38
C THR A 253 8.52 -13.60 9.86
N ASP A 254 9.64 -13.83 9.15
CA ASP A 254 9.66 -14.03 7.69
C ASP A 254 9.03 -12.84 6.96
N ILE A 255 9.57 -11.66 7.22
CA ILE A 255 9.00 -10.37 6.77
C ILE A 255 9.83 -9.85 5.60
N VAL A 256 9.17 -9.58 4.48
CA VAL A 256 9.77 -8.92 3.31
C VAL A 256 8.99 -7.64 3.02
N ILE A 257 9.67 -6.50 3.10
CA ILE A 257 9.12 -5.17 2.77
C ILE A 257 9.96 -4.61 1.63
N ARG A 258 9.39 -4.51 0.43
CA ARG A 258 10.19 -4.12 -0.73
C ARG A 258 9.43 -3.31 -1.78
N ASN A 259 10.19 -2.57 -2.57
CA ASN A 259 9.69 -1.80 -3.71
C ASN A 259 8.56 -0.80 -3.35
N ASN A 260 8.38 -0.47 -2.08
CA ASN A 260 7.36 0.47 -1.66
C ASN A 260 7.84 1.91 -1.84
N GLN A 261 6.92 2.79 -2.18
CA GLN A 261 7.15 4.22 -2.27
C GLN A 261 6.33 4.91 -1.16
N ILE A 262 7.01 5.61 -0.28
CA ILE A 262 6.42 6.37 0.82
C ILE A 262 6.83 7.82 0.59
N ILE A 263 5.95 8.59 -0.02
CA ILE A 263 6.22 9.97 -0.43
C ILE A 263 5.22 10.88 0.27
N GLN A 264 5.70 11.78 1.11
CA GLN A 264 4.83 12.63 1.92
C GLN A 264 3.81 13.42 1.08
N GLY A 265 4.20 13.91 -0.09
CA GLY A 265 3.32 14.73 -0.92
C GLY A 265 2.92 16.03 -0.20
N ASN A 266 1.65 16.41 -0.33
CA ASN A 266 1.06 17.58 0.34
C ASN A 266 0.54 17.28 1.75
N GLY A 267 0.69 16.04 2.21
CA GLY A 267 0.18 15.62 3.51
C GLY A 267 1.03 16.05 4.71
N SER A 268 0.60 15.64 5.87
CA SER A 268 1.36 15.80 7.09
C SER A 268 2.63 14.93 7.11
N GLY A 269 3.57 15.24 7.99
CA GLY A 269 4.73 14.38 8.22
C GLY A 269 4.31 12.97 8.59
N THR A 270 5.02 11.97 8.04
CA THR A 270 4.80 10.55 8.26
C THR A 270 6.11 9.83 8.53
N GLN A 271 6.07 8.78 9.31
CA GLN A 271 7.15 7.80 9.37
C GLN A 271 7.03 6.85 8.17
N GLY A 272 8.15 6.25 7.77
CA GLY A 272 8.16 5.29 6.68
C GLY A 272 7.79 3.88 7.18
N ILE A 273 8.82 3.07 7.43
CA ILE A 273 8.70 1.71 7.96
C ILE A 273 9.10 1.74 9.44
N PHE A 274 8.17 1.44 10.32
CA PHE A 274 8.38 1.46 11.75
C PHE A 274 8.11 0.08 12.35
N MET A 275 9.17 -0.55 12.89
CA MET A 275 9.10 -1.86 13.52
C MET A 275 9.60 -1.75 14.96
N ARG A 276 8.74 -2.02 15.95
CA ARG A 276 9.12 -1.92 17.36
C ARG A 276 8.59 -3.07 18.20
N ASP A 277 9.51 -3.76 18.84
CA ASP A 277 9.18 -4.68 19.93
C ASP A 277 9.15 -3.91 21.25
N GLU A 278 7.98 -3.49 21.67
CA GLU A 278 7.81 -2.65 22.85
C GLU A 278 8.10 -3.36 24.16
N GLY A 279 7.98 -4.68 24.20
CA GLY A 279 8.28 -5.50 25.35
C GLY A 279 9.73 -6.01 25.39
N LEU A 280 10.48 -5.88 24.32
CA LEU A 280 11.83 -6.43 24.10
C LEU A 280 11.93 -7.94 24.34
N ASN A 281 10.86 -8.67 24.12
CA ASN A 281 10.76 -10.12 24.34
C ASN A 281 10.15 -10.88 23.16
N MET A 282 9.80 -10.19 22.07
CA MET A 282 9.22 -10.75 20.85
C MET A 282 9.95 -10.19 19.63
N PRO A 283 11.24 -10.53 19.42
CA PRO A 283 12.03 -9.96 18.34
C PRO A 283 11.40 -10.22 16.97
N PHE A 284 11.62 -9.28 16.05
CA PHE A 284 11.33 -9.52 14.64
C PHE A 284 12.39 -10.44 14.06
N GLU A 285 12.01 -11.51 13.37
CA GLU A 285 12.96 -12.51 12.89
C GLU A 285 12.90 -12.65 11.36
N ARG A 286 14.08 -12.77 10.73
CA ARG A 286 14.24 -12.96 9.29
C ARG A 286 13.52 -11.84 8.51
N VAL A 287 14.03 -10.63 8.69
CA VAL A 287 13.47 -9.41 8.12
C VAL A 287 14.32 -8.94 6.95
N LEU A 288 13.71 -8.76 5.79
CA LEU A 288 14.31 -8.12 4.62
C LEU A 288 13.54 -6.83 4.29
N ILE A 289 14.23 -5.69 4.35
CA ILE A 289 13.73 -4.39 3.90
C ILE A 289 14.60 -3.96 2.73
N GLU A 290 14.07 -4.04 1.50
CA GLU A 290 14.88 -3.78 0.31
C GLU A 290 14.17 -2.90 -0.72
N ASN A 291 14.96 -2.09 -1.41
CA ASN A 291 14.49 -1.28 -2.54
C ASN A 291 13.23 -0.45 -2.22
N ASN A 292 13.14 0.14 -1.03
CA ASN A 292 12.07 1.06 -0.69
C ASN A 292 12.53 2.51 -0.82
N LEU A 293 11.62 3.38 -1.22
CA LEU A 293 11.79 4.83 -1.23
C LEU A 293 10.99 5.46 -0.11
N VAL A 294 11.64 6.27 0.72
CA VAL A 294 10.99 7.10 1.74
C VAL A 294 11.43 8.55 1.54
N VAL A 295 10.49 9.43 1.24
CA VAL A 295 10.67 10.88 1.16
C VAL A 295 9.68 11.52 2.12
N ALA A 296 10.14 11.89 3.31
CA ALA A 296 9.28 12.34 4.39
C ALA A 296 9.96 13.41 5.28
N SER A 297 9.19 14.03 6.15
CA SER A 297 9.70 15.04 7.07
C SER A 297 8.91 15.09 8.38
N ASN A 298 9.46 15.80 9.35
CA ASN A 298 8.81 16.13 10.62
C ASN A 298 8.43 14.92 11.50
N MET A 299 8.88 13.72 11.13
CA MET A 299 8.79 12.49 11.90
C MET A 299 10.15 11.78 11.83
N ALA A 300 10.63 11.25 12.93
CA ALA A 300 12.05 10.85 13.03
C ALA A 300 12.44 9.59 12.24
N ASN A 301 11.49 8.75 11.85
CA ASN A 301 11.81 7.41 11.34
C ASN A 301 11.45 7.24 9.87
N GLY A 302 12.47 7.14 9.02
CA GLY A 302 12.32 6.66 7.64
C GLY A 302 12.22 5.13 7.62
N ILE A 303 13.23 4.45 8.18
CA ILE A 303 13.21 3.02 8.49
C ILE A 303 13.70 2.84 9.92
N TYR A 304 12.87 2.30 10.78
CA TYR A 304 13.21 2.01 12.19
C TYR A 304 12.92 0.55 12.53
N LEU A 305 13.88 -0.13 13.15
CA LEU A 305 13.68 -1.46 13.70
C LEU A 305 14.32 -1.57 15.09
N ASP A 306 13.53 -1.94 16.09
CA ASP A 306 13.97 -2.18 17.46
C ASP A 306 13.71 -3.66 17.83
N ASN A 307 14.74 -4.36 18.24
CA ASN A 307 14.79 -5.77 18.58
C ASN A 307 14.56 -6.74 17.40
N GLY A 308 15.64 -7.09 16.72
CA GLY A 308 15.59 -7.96 15.55
C GLY A 308 16.69 -9.00 15.48
N ILE A 309 16.40 -10.13 14.85
CA ILE A 309 17.31 -11.24 14.59
C ILE A 309 17.27 -11.55 13.10
N ASP A 310 18.44 -11.68 12.46
CA ASP A 310 18.56 -11.89 11.01
C ASP A 310 17.83 -10.80 10.21
N VAL A 311 18.36 -9.58 10.28
CA VAL A 311 17.81 -8.38 9.65
C VAL A 311 18.70 -7.91 8.54
N SER A 312 18.12 -7.71 7.35
CA SER A 312 18.78 -7.12 6.19
C SER A 312 18.05 -5.86 5.74
N ILE A 313 18.78 -4.74 5.60
CA ILE A 313 18.29 -3.45 5.06
C ILE A 313 19.14 -3.09 3.87
N ILE A 314 18.61 -3.25 2.67
CA ILE A 314 19.43 -3.24 1.45
C ILE A 314 18.81 -2.33 0.38
N ASN A 315 19.63 -1.48 -0.24
CA ASN A 315 19.27 -0.67 -1.40
C ASN A 315 18.01 0.21 -1.20
N ASN A 316 17.78 0.71 0.00
CA ASN A 316 16.70 1.67 0.25
C ASN A 316 17.19 3.10 0.04
N THR A 317 16.29 4.00 -0.31
CA THR A 317 16.53 5.45 -0.34
C THR A 317 15.63 6.13 0.68
N VAL A 318 16.21 6.83 1.65
CA VAL A 318 15.50 7.54 2.74
C VAL A 318 15.95 9.00 2.75
N LEU A 319 15.08 9.90 2.38
CA LEU A 319 15.36 11.32 2.20
C LEU A 319 14.49 12.19 3.08
N SER A 320 15.11 13.21 3.65
CA SER A 320 14.43 14.19 4.48
C SER A 320 14.22 15.50 3.73
N ARG A 321 13.18 16.21 4.09
CA ARG A 321 13.05 17.63 3.75
C ARG A 321 14.20 18.42 4.38
N VAL A 322 14.97 19.16 3.57
CA VAL A 322 16.18 19.84 4.04
C VAL A 322 15.91 21.09 4.90
N ASP A 323 14.75 21.68 4.75
CA ASP A 323 14.24 22.79 5.57
C ASP A 323 13.20 22.34 6.63
N GLY A 324 13.10 21.03 6.87
CA GLY A 324 12.25 20.44 7.89
C GLY A 324 12.92 20.41 9.28
N VAL A 325 12.10 20.30 10.32
CA VAL A 325 12.57 20.35 11.71
C VAL A 325 13.18 19.02 12.17
N ASN A 326 12.60 17.90 11.74
CA ASN A 326 13.04 16.55 12.12
C ASN A 326 13.33 15.74 10.86
N PRO A 327 14.61 15.42 10.58
CA PRO A 327 14.96 14.56 9.46
C PRO A 327 14.51 13.12 9.71
N VAL A 328 14.19 12.41 8.64
CA VAL A 328 13.96 10.96 8.68
C VAL A 328 15.28 10.22 8.44
N TRP A 329 15.45 9.06 9.07
CA TRP A 329 16.68 8.27 9.02
C TRP A 329 16.42 6.77 8.97
N ILE A 330 17.49 6.01 8.68
CA ILE A 330 17.53 4.56 8.94
C ILE A 330 18.14 4.37 10.33
N LYS A 331 17.40 3.75 11.24
CA LYS A 331 17.84 3.51 12.61
C LYS A 331 17.52 2.10 13.06
N LEU A 332 18.56 1.40 13.50
CA LEU A 332 18.46 0.08 14.13
C LEU A 332 18.80 0.19 15.62
N LYS A 333 18.08 -0.56 16.42
CA LYS A 333 18.30 -0.65 17.86
C LYS A 333 18.09 -2.10 18.32
N ASN A 334 18.92 -2.60 19.21
CA ASN A 334 18.84 -3.98 19.70
C ASN A 334 18.78 -5.03 18.58
N VAL A 335 19.52 -4.82 17.48
CA VAL A 335 19.61 -5.76 16.37
C VAL A 335 21.00 -6.35 16.35
N LYS A 336 21.06 -7.68 16.35
CA LYS A 336 22.33 -8.40 16.32
C LYS A 336 22.80 -8.58 14.88
N ASP A 337 24.03 -8.16 14.61
CA ASP A 337 24.75 -8.34 13.34
C ASP A 337 23.89 -8.07 12.07
N PRO A 338 23.26 -6.88 11.96
CA PRO A 338 22.40 -6.59 10.82
C PRO A 338 23.22 -6.43 9.54
N LYS A 339 22.66 -6.88 8.41
CA LYS A 339 23.18 -6.57 7.09
C LYS A 339 22.62 -5.25 6.60
N VAL A 340 23.46 -4.21 6.45
CA VAL A 340 23.03 -2.87 6.00
C VAL A 340 23.89 -2.44 4.84
N GLU A 341 23.40 -2.53 3.61
CA GLU A 341 24.19 -2.35 2.39
C GLU A 341 23.43 -1.54 1.32
N GLY A 342 24.17 -0.74 0.54
CA GLY A 342 23.65 -0.06 -0.64
C GLY A 342 22.54 0.97 -0.38
N ASN A 343 22.31 1.40 0.86
CA ASN A 343 21.28 2.36 1.15
C ASN A 343 21.76 3.80 0.93
N ILE A 344 20.85 4.65 0.48
CA ILE A 344 20.99 6.11 0.50
C ILE A 344 20.15 6.62 1.66
N ALA A 345 20.78 7.27 2.63
CA ALA A 345 20.07 7.87 3.75
C ALA A 345 20.64 9.25 4.06
N ASP A 346 19.78 10.20 4.36
CA ASP A 346 20.18 11.50 4.88
C ASP A 346 20.40 11.37 6.41
N ILE A 347 21.64 11.61 6.83
CA ILE A 347 21.98 11.65 8.24
C ILE A 347 22.13 13.12 8.65
N GLY A 348 21.08 13.71 9.15
CA GLY A 348 21.11 15.03 9.78
C GLY A 348 21.52 16.17 8.87
N GLY A 349 20.94 16.29 7.70
CA GLY A 349 20.99 17.48 6.83
C GLY A 349 22.27 17.70 6.03
N ASN A 350 23.35 16.95 6.26
CA ASN A 350 24.65 17.23 5.60
C ASN A 350 25.45 16.02 5.09
N LYS A 351 25.01 14.79 5.33
CA LYS A 351 25.76 13.61 4.86
C LYS A 351 24.81 12.58 4.27
N THR A 352 24.87 12.42 2.96
CA THR A 352 24.28 11.26 2.28
C THR A 352 25.24 10.08 2.43
N VAL A 353 24.81 9.00 3.08
CA VAL A 353 25.56 7.74 3.11
C VAL A 353 25.43 7.07 1.76
N GLY A 354 26.52 6.58 1.19
CA GLY A 354 26.54 5.94 -0.12
C GLY A 354 27.13 6.79 -1.26
N GLY A 355 27.57 8.03 -0.99
CA GLY A 355 28.28 8.87 -1.98
C GLY A 355 27.43 9.39 -3.14
N ALA A 356 26.14 9.13 -3.15
CA ALA A 356 25.23 9.57 -4.19
C ALA A 356 24.90 11.07 -4.07
N LYS A 357 24.95 11.78 -5.19
CA LYS A 357 24.56 13.19 -5.25
C LYS A 357 23.08 13.28 -5.63
N ILE A 358 22.21 13.55 -4.64
CA ILE A 358 20.83 13.91 -4.87
C ILE A 358 20.73 15.44 -4.89
N ASP A 359 19.99 15.98 -5.83
CA ASP A 359 19.74 17.42 -5.89
C ASP A 359 18.87 17.85 -4.69
N LYS A 360 19.53 18.42 -3.69
CA LYS A 360 18.87 18.87 -2.46
C LYS A 360 17.85 19.99 -2.70
N SER A 361 17.89 20.68 -3.84
CA SER A 361 16.87 21.68 -4.18
C SER A 361 15.49 21.07 -4.39
N LEU A 362 15.42 19.78 -4.73
CA LEU A 362 14.18 19.01 -4.83
C LEU A 362 13.52 18.76 -3.46
N LEU A 363 14.35 18.74 -2.41
CA LEU A 363 13.94 18.41 -1.05
C LEU A 363 13.65 19.66 -0.20
N LYS A 364 13.28 20.78 -0.83
CA LYS A 364 13.07 22.07 -0.15
C LYS A 364 11.80 22.79 -0.62
N GLY A 365 11.12 23.46 0.33
CA GLY A 365 9.93 24.29 0.03
C GLY A 365 8.84 23.48 -0.66
N ASP A 366 8.12 24.13 -1.57
CA ASP A 366 7.01 23.49 -2.31
C ASP A 366 7.47 22.38 -3.26
N ARG A 367 8.73 22.40 -3.70
CA ARG A 367 9.29 21.32 -4.54
C ARG A 367 9.31 19.98 -3.81
N PHE A 368 9.53 19.97 -2.50
CA PHE A 368 9.46 18.74 -1.70
C PHE A 368 8.11 18.04 -1.83
N ASN A 369 7.02 18.79 -1.88
CA ASN A 369 5.67 18.24 -1.98
C ASN A 369 5.35 17.63 -3.35
N THR A 370 6.17 17.93 -4.36
CA THR A 370 6.01 17.44 -5.74
C THR A 370 7.09 16.42 -6.15
N VAL A 371 7.96 16.02 -5.22
CA VAL A 371 8.99 15.00 -5.47
C VAL A 371 8.33 13.69 -5.88
N VAL A 372 8.86 13.10 -6.93
CA VAL A 372 8.47 11.79 -7.42
C VAL A 372 9.65 10.83 -7.39
N ALA A 373 9.41 9.55 -7.54
CA ALA A 373 10.44 8.53 -7.44
C ALA A 373 11.59 8.75 -8.43
N GLU A 374 11.28 9.17 -9.64
CA GLU A 374 12.21 9.43 -10.73
C GLU A 374 13.20 10.55 -10.42
N ASP A 375 12.79 11.54 -9.64
CA ASP A 375 13.63 12.68 -9.26
C ASP A 375 14.80 12.26 -8.36
N VAL A 376 14.70 11.14 -7.67
CA VAL A 376 15.62 10.75 -6.60
C VAL A 376 16.28 9.38 -6.79
N VAL A 377 16.03 8.72 -7.92
CA VAL A 377 16.72 7.47 -8.27
C VAL A 377 18.18 7.75 -8.62
N VAL A 378 19.08 6.97 -8.03
CA VAL A 378 20.50 6.96 -8.37
C VAL A 378 20.84 5.58 -8.95
N PRO A 379 21.29 5.50 -10.21
CA PRO A 379 21.57 4.22 -10.84
C PRO A 379 22.53 3.34 -10.03
N GLY A 380 22.13 2.10 -9.78
CA GLY A 380 22.95 1.08 -9.12
C GLY A 380 23.09 1.18 -7.60
N ILE A 381 22.48 2.19 -6.96
CA ILE A 381 22.49 2.32 -5.51
C ILE A 381 21.17 2.88 -4.97
N GLY A 382 20.74 2.42 -3.81
CA GLY A 382 19.45 2.81 -3.23
C GLY A 382 18.26 2.26 -4.01
N PHE A 383 17.12 2.92 -3.87
CA PHE A 383 15.89 2.56 -4.55
C PHE A 383 16.02 2.61 -6.07
N GLN A 384 15.53 1.59 -6.74
CA GLN A 384 15.43 1.51 -8.20
C GLN A 384 13.98 1.31 -8.61
N ILE A 385 13.54 2.03 -9.63
CA ILE A 385 12.18 1.85 -10.17
C ILE A 385 12.09 0.45 -10.78
N ARG A 386 11.07 -0.28 -10.37
CA ARG A 386 10.79 -1.61 -10.92
C ARG A 386 10.16 -1.47 -12.29
N GLU A 387 10.79 -2.00 -13.32
CA GLU A 387 10.13 -2.13 -14.61
C GLU A 387 8.91 -3.05 -14.50
N PRO A 388 7.78 -2.69 -15.13
CA PRO A 388 6.63 -3.58 -15.18
C PRO A 388 7.07 -4.91 -15.83
N LYS A 389 6.86 -6.03 -15.14
CA LYS A 389 7.05 -7.33 -15.77
C LYS A 389 6.16 -7.39 -17.00
N GLN A 390 6.76 -7.41 -18.18
CA GLN A 390 6.03 -7.76 -19.40
C GLN A 390 5.38 -9.12 -19.15
N SER A 391 4.06 -9.18 -19.18
CA SER A 391 3.35 -10.44 -19.18
C SER A 391 3.84 -11.22 -20.40
N ARG A 392 4.64 -12.27 -20.19
CA ARG A 392 4.89 -13.23 -21.28
C ARG A 392 3.54 -13.77 -21.71
N PRO A 393 3.20 -13.73 -23.00
CA PRO A 393 2.03 -14.45 -23.47
C PRO A 393 2.23 -15.93 -23.09
N GLU A 394 1.26 -16.49 -22.39
CA GLU A 394 1.24 -17.93 -22.18
C GLU A 394 1.24 -18.58 -23.58
N THR A 395 2.35 -19.20 -23.94
CA THR A 395 2.40 -20.05 -25.11
C THR A 395 1.49 -21.23 -24.83
N SER A 396 0.30 -21.21 -25.41
CA SER A 396 -0.57 -22.38 -25.45
C SER A 396 0.17 -23.50 -26.19
N THR A 397 0.74 -24.42 -25.46
CA THR A 397 1.09 -25.72 -26.01
C THR A 397 -0.20 -26.47 -26.31
N LYS A 398 -0.39 -26.71 -27.57
CA LYS A 398 -1.43 -27.61 -28.14
C LYS A 398 -1.26 -29.03 -27.61
#